data_8908a6a86bfc6254c01c00f61fd31d3c
#
_entry.id   8908a6a86bfc6254c01c00f61fd31d3c
#
_cell.length_a   1.000
_cell.length_b   1.000
_cell.length_c   1.000
_cell.angle_alpha   90.00
_cell.angle_beta   90.00
_cell.angle_gamma   90.00
#
_symmetry.space_group_name_H-M   'P 1'
#
loop_
_entity.id
_entity.type
_entity.pdbx_description
1 polymer ?
#
loop_
_entity_poly.entity_id
_entity_poly.type
_entity_poly.pdbx_seq_one_letter_code
_entity_poly.pdbx_strand_id
1 'polypeptide(L)'
;DIILADEPTGALDSSSGEEMMKLIQELHRDGHTIILVTHDPHIAEFADRVIELKDGEIIADTQKRIPAETSSLIADRQSSQASMKINWSRYLEALKMALIAMSNHRLRTFLTMLGIIIGIASVVSVVALGAGSQQSILDNIASMGTNTIEIKPGTGRGDRRSERVKSLTADDANALKILPYVDSVTPTVRTNVAIRYASETVTGSVQGVGTEYFRVRGYALAKGQYFADDSIDALEQVAVIDANTEQTLFSDGSALGSVIFLGRLPVRVIGVTKPIESVSDNSDELNVWLPYTTVSGRILRQNYVNDITVRIDANVSSDVAEQGIISLLTMRHGKVDFFTINTDTIRKSIEKTSETMTLLISAIAFISLLVGGIGVMNIMLVSVTERTREIGIRMAVGARQTDIMRQFLIEAVLVCFCGGALGIGLAYFIGMIFTYTGSSFQMIYSSTSIVAAFACSTLIGIVFGYLPARNAAKLNPVDALARD
;
A
#
# COMPACT_ATOMS: atom_id res chain seq x y z
N ASP A 1 -24.02 32.32 -30.86
CA ASP A 1 -23.20 31.64 -31.88
C ASP A 1 -22.96 32.62 -33.05
N ILE A 2 -21.83 32.48 -33.78
CA ILE A 2 -21.48 33.30 -34.94
C ILE A 2 -21.63 32.42 -36.18
N ILE A 3 -22.38 32.87 -37.14
CA ILE A 3 -22.56 32.24 -38.44
C ILE A 3 -21.79 33.06 -39.49
N LEU A 4 -20.94 32.39 -40.25
CA LEU A 4 -20.19 32.99 -41.34
C LEU A 4 -20.78 32.49 -42.68
N ALA A 5 -21.27 33.39 -43.52
CA ALA A 5 -21.84 33.08 -44.81
C ALA A 5 -21.06 33.81 -45.91
N ASP A 6 -20.37 33.08 -46.77
CA ASP A 6 -19.61 33.57 -47.90
C ASP A 6 -20.40 33.35 -49.19
N GLU A 7 -20.83 34.43 -49.83
CA GLU A 7 -21.67 34.43 -51.02
C GLU A 7 -22.88 33.46 -50.99
N PRO A 8 -23.74 33.50 -49.95
CA PRO A 8 -24.75 32.46 -49.73
C PRO A 8 -25.83 32.39 -50.84
N THR A 9 -25.90 33.39 -51.70
CA THR A 9 -26.87 33.45 -52.79
C THR A 9 -26.24 33.30 -54.17
N GLY A 10 -24.89 33.23 -54.28
CA GLY A 10 -24.15 33.26 -55.56
C GLY A 10 -24.45 32.10 -56.53
N ALA A 11 -24.97 31.00 -56.04
CA ALA A 11 -25.35 29.82 -56.84
C ALA A 11 -26.88 29.59 -56.95
N LEU A 12 -27.69 30.55 -56.44
CA LEU A 12 -29.14 30.41 -56.38
C LEU A 12 -29.84 31.33 -57.39
N ASP A 13 -31.04 30.95 -57.82
CA ASP A 13 -31.94 31.81 -58.54
C ASP A 13 -32.54 32.89 -57.63
N SER A 14 -33.06 33.98 -58.20
CA SER A 14 -33.50 35.16 -57.43
C SER A 14 -34.58 34.84 -56.38
N SER A 15 -35.44 33.86 -56.61
CA SER A 15 -36.49 33.47 -55.66
C SER A 15 -35.93 32.64 -54.49
N SER A 16 -34.98 31.73 -54.74
CA SER A 16 -34.32 30.93 -53.71
C SER A 16 -33.33 31.79 -52.92
N GLY A 17 -32.73 32.79 -53.54
CA GLY A 17 -31.87 33.80 -52.85
C GLY A 17 -32.64 34.61 -51.82
N GLU A 18 -33.86 35.07 -52.15
CA GLU A 18 -34.73 35.79 -51.21
C GLU A 18 -35.18 34.90 -50.04
N GLU A 19 -35.50 33.63 -50.29
CA GLU A 19 -35.84 32.70 -49.23
C GLU A 19 -34.70 32.42 -48.28
N MET A 20 -33.47 32.28 -48.81
CA MET A 20 -32.26 32.12 -48.02
C MET A 20 -32.00 33.36 -47.15
N MET A 21 -32.19 34.55 -47.70
CA MET A 21 -32.02 35.78 -46.92
C MET A 21 -33.03 35.93 -45.82
N LYS A 22 -34.29 35.46 -46.00
CA LYS A 22 -35.29 35.42 -44.95
C LYS A 22 -34.91 34.46 -43.82
N LEU A 23 -34.38 33.30 -44.15
CA LEU A 23 -33.89 32.33 -43.14
C LEU A 23 -32.70 32.93 -42.35
N ILE A 24 -31.78 33.61 -43.00
CA ILE A 24 -30.66 34.29 -42.35
C ILE A 24 -31.14 35.37 -41.40
N GLN A 25 -32.18 36.13 -41.78
CA GLN A 25 -32.79 37.15 -40.92
C GLN A 25 -33.51 36.53 -39.71
N GLU A 26 -34.17 35.38 -39.87
CA GLU A 26 -34.79 34.67 -38.76
C GLU A 26 -33.75 34.22 -37.75
N LEU A 27 -32.62 33.61 -38.19
CA LEU A 27 -31.51 33.23 -37.33
C LEU A 27 -30.89 34.44 -36.60
N HIS A 28 -30.83 35.61 -37.26
CA HIS A 28 -30.39 36.82 -36.61
C HIS A 28 -31.36 37.31 -35.52
N ARG A 29 -32.66 37.24 -35.76
CA ARG A 29 -33.69 37.55 -34.75
C ARG A 29 -33.68 36.59 -33.56
N ASP A 30 -33.24 35.35 -33.78
CA ASP A 30 -33.07 34.34 -32.72
C ASP A 30 -31.80 34.58 -31.89
N GLY A 31 -31.05 35.64 -32.16
CA GLY A 31 -29.88 36.08 -31.36
C GLY A 31 -28.53 35.58 -31.88
N HIS A 32 -28.44 35.09 -33.10
CA HIS A 32 -27.17 34.72 -33.74
C HIS A 32 -26.51 35.92 -34.34
N THR A 33 -25.15 36.03 -34.17
CA THR A 33 -24.35 37.03 -34.89
C THR A 33 -24.01 36.48 -36.26
N ILE A 34 -24.37 37.19 -37.33
CA ILE A 34 -24.13 36.73 -38.71
C ILE A 34 -23.15 37.66 -39.37
N ILE A 35 -22.10 37.08 -39.95
CA ILE A 35 -21.13 37.80 -40.80
C ILE A 35 -21.34 37.31 -42.23
N LEU A 36 -21.80 38.20 -43.09
CA LEU A 36 -22.07 37.97 -44.49
C LEU A 36 -21.01 38.56 -45.36
N VAL A 37 -20.41 37.80 -46.25
CA VAL A 37 -19.49 38.30 -47.29
C VAL A 37 -20.21 38.20 -48.61
N THR A 38 -20.33 39.34 -49.33
CA THR A 38 -21.00 39.41 -50.64
C THR A 38 -20.45 40.56 -51.46
N HIS A 39 -20.50 40.38 -52.77
CA HIS A 39 -20.21 41.47 -53.73
C HIS A 39 -21.48 42.11 -54.29
N ASP A 40 -22.67 41.60 -53.89
CA ASP A 40 -23.97 42.11 -54.34
C ASP A 40 -24.48 43.21 -53.38
N PRO A 41 -24.66 44.46 -53.85
CA PRO A 41 -25.19 45.56 -53.04
C PRO A 41 -26.58 45.29 -52.47
N HIS A 42 -27.47 44.55 -53.19
CA HIS A 42 -28.82 44.27 -52.72
C HIS A 42 -28.78 43.31 -51.50
N ILE A 43 -27.83 42.36 -51.46
CA ILE A 43 -27.65 41.46 -50.31
C ILE A 43 -27.06 42.23 -49.12
N ALA A 44 -26.14 43.17 -49.35
CA ALA A 44 -25.58 44.01 -48.31
C ALA A 44 -26.63 44.92 -47.62
N GLU A 45 -27.73 45.27 -48.32
CA GLU A 45 -28.82 46.06 -47.74
C GLU A 45 -29.57 45.36 -46.57
N PHE A 46 -29.50 44.02 -46.47
CA PHE A 46 -30.10 43.23 -45.38
C PHE A 46 -29.32 43.31 -44.08
N ALA A 47 -28.05 43.77 -44.10
CA ALA A 47 -27.20 43.82 -42.92
C ALA A 47 -27.40 45.12 -42.12
N ASP A 48 -27.23 45.05 -40.78
CA ASP A 48 -27.29 46.20 -39.87
C ASP A 48 -26.05 47.08 -39.95
N ARG A 49 -24.90 46.47 -40.33
CA ARG A 49 -23.63 47.15 -40.52
C ARG A 49 -22.96 46.63 -41.80
N VAL A 50 -22.53 47.51 -42.64
CA VAL A 50 -21.84 47.23 -43.90
C VAL A 50 -20.44 47.79 -43.87
N ILE A 51 -19.44 46.92 -44.03
CA ILE A 51 -18.03 47.28 -44.12
C ILE A 51 -17.58 47.02 -45.56
N GLU A 52 -17.21 48.07 -46.28
CA GLU A 52 -16.77 47.97 -47.67
C GLU A 52 -15.25 47.89 -47.73
N LEU A 53 -14.75 46.82 -48.39
CA LEU A 53 -13.33 46.55 -48.54
C LEU A 53 -12.90 46.69 -49.99
N LYS A 54 -11.81 47.41 -50.25
CA LYS A 54 -11.16 47.49 -51.56
C LYS A 54 -9.64 47.38 -51.40
N ASP A 55 -9.04 46.49 -52.16
CA ASP A 55 -7.58 46.22 -52.13
C ASP A 55 -7.03 45.89 -50.75
N GLY A 56 -7.85 45.31 -49.86
CA GLY A 56 -7.48 44.96 -48.51
C GLY A 56 -7.62 46.08 -47.46
N GLU A 57 -8.06 47.27 -47.90
CA GLU A 57 -8.33 48.42 -47.00
C GLU A 57 -9.83 48.69 -46.87
N ILE A 58 -10.24 49.09 -45.64
CA ILE A 58 -11.62 49.51 -45.39
C ILE A 58 -11.85 50.88 -45.94
N ILE A 59 -12.72 51.01 -46.97
CA ILE A 59 -13.06 52.29 -47.61
C ILE A 59 -14.33 52.95 -47.09
N ALA A 60 -15.26 52.13 -46.56
CA ALA A 60 -16.47 52.62 -45.90
C ALA A 60 -16.91 51.69 -44.78
N ASP A 61 -17.49 52.25 -43.72
CA ASP A 61 -18.10 51.54 -42.59
C ASP A 61 -19.43 52.26 -42.28
N THR A 62 -20.53 51.65 -42.72
CA THR A 62 -21.87 52.23 -42.62
C THR A 62 -22.72 51.40 -41.69
N GLN A 63 -23.20 51.99 -40.60
CA GLN A 63 -24.09 51.35 -39.64
C GLN A 63 -25.48 51.97 -39.71
N LYS A 64 -26.51 51.12 -39.92
CA LYS A 64 -27.89 51.57 -39.81
C LYS A 64 -28.21 51.84 -38.34
N ARG A 65 -28.83 53.00 -38.02
CA ARG A 65 -29.22 53.33 -36.64
C ARG A 65 -30.21 52.31 -36.11
N ILE A 66 -29.78 51.57 -35.10
CA ILE A 66 -30.68 50.72 -34.33
C ILE A 66 -31.47 51.57 -33.35
N PRO A 67 -32.82 51.42 -33.21
CA PRO A 67 -33.60 52.10 -32.18
C PRO A 67 -33.04 51.74 -30.79
N ALA A 68 -32.94 52.75 -29.91
CA ALA A 68 -32.26 52.68 -28.61
C ALA A 68 -32.86 51.74 -27.55
N GLU A 69 -33.91 51.01 -27.87
CA GLU A 69 -34.64 50.15 -26.89
C GLU A 69 -34.02 48.75 -26.69
N THR A 70 -33.10 48.30 -27.56
CA THR A 70 -32.54 46.94 -27.46
C THR A 70 -31.19 46.93 -26.72
N SER A 71 -30.61 48.08 -26.41
CA SER A 71 -29.29 48.16 -25.76
C SER A 71 -29.29 47.89 -24.25
N SER A 72 -30.40 47.98 -23.57
CA SER A 72 -30.44 47.85 -22.11
C SER A 72 -30.61 46.38 -21.60
N LEU A 73 -30.96 45.47 -22.48
CA LEU A 73 -31.15 44.04 -22.10
C LEU A 73 -29.92 43.15 -22.31
N ILE A 74 -28.88 43.66 -22.98
CA ILE A 74 -27.66 42.90 -23.28
C ILE A 74 -26.56 43.15 -22.24
N ALA A 75 -26.59 44.26 -21.50
CA ALA A 75 -25.52 44.63 -20.57
C ALA A 75 -25.55 43.90 -19.22
N ASP A 76 -26.67 43.26 -18.82
CA ASP A 76 -26.82 42.73 -17.47
C ASP A 76 -26.75 41.18 -17.38
N ARG A 77 -26.38 40.50 -18.45
CA ARG A 77 -26.16 39.01 -18.45
C ARG A 77 -24.70 38.56 -18.59
N GLN A 78 -23.75 39.45 -18.57
CA GLN A 78 -22.32 39.09 -18.76
C GLN A 78 -21.43 39.36 -17.55
N SER A 79 -21.87 39.12 -16.33
CA SER A 79 -20.89 39.05 -15.25
C SER A 79 -21.21 37.94 -14.27
N SER A 80 -20.29 37.05 -14.17
CA SER A 80 -19.93 36.19 -13.03
C SER A 80 -20.42 34.75 -12.93
N GLN A 81 -21.30 34.19 -13.77
CA GLN A 81 -21.58 32.74 -13.66
C GLN A 81 -21.16 31.85 -14.87
N ALA A 82 -20.82 32.45 -16.00
CA ALA A 82 -20.43 31.75 -17.22
C ALA A 82 -18.99 31.18 -17.18
N SER A 83 -18.09 31.75 -16.39
CA SER A 83 -16.67 31.39 -16.42
C SER A 83 -16.39 30.00 -15.79
N MET A 84 -17.12 29.61 -14.76
CA MET A 84 -16.87 28.33 -14.09
C MET A 84 -17.59 27.15 -14.81
N LYS A 85 -18.78 27.34 -15.34
CA LYS A 85 -19.52 26.31 -16.12
C LYS A 85 -18.89 26.03 -17.49
N ILE A 86 -18.35 27.05 -18.15
CA ILE A 86 -17.67 26.92 -19.46
C ILE A 86 -16.37 26.12 -19.32
N ASN A 87 -15.65 26.25 -18.22
CA ASN A 87 -14.44 25.46 -17.99
C ASN A 87 -14.77 23.95 -17.76
N TRP A 88 -15.79 23.63 -17.01
CA TRP A 88 -16.16 22.21 -16.76
C TRP A 88 -16.65 21.50 -18.02
N SER A 89 -17.42 22.15 -18.88
CA SER A 89 -17.85 21.55 -20.14
C SER A 89 -16.68 21.21 -21.07
N ARG A 90 -15.68 22.07 -21.13
CA ARG A 90 -14.44 21.83 -21.91
C ARG A 90 -13.63 20.64 -21.38
N TYR A 91 -13.53 20.47 -20.06
CA TYR A 91 -12.87 19.30 -19.47
C TYR A 91 -13.65 18.02 -19.72
N LEU A 92 -14.98 18.05 -19.64
CA LEU A 92 -15.84 16.90 -19.95
C LEU A 92 -15.77 16.50 -21.43
N GLU A 93 -15.74 17.45 -22.34
CA GLU A 93 -15.53 17.21 -23.77
C GLU A 93 -14.16 16.60 -24.05
N ALA A 94 -13.10 17.15 -23.46
CA ALA A 94 -11.75 16.59 -23.57
C ALA A 94 -11.66 15.18 -23.01
N LEU A 95 -12.32 14.89 -21.88
CA LEU A 95 -12.42 13.56 -21.30
C LEU A 95 -13.15 12.58 -22.25
N LYS A 96 -14.29 13.01 -22.81
CA LYS A 96 -15.07 12.20 -23.75
C LYS A 96 -14.27 11.88 -25.02
N MET A 97 -13.58 12.88 -25.56
CA MET A 97 -12.69 12.70 -26.72
C MET A 97 -11.53 11.75 -26.41
N ALA A 98 -10.91 11.86 -25.24
CA ALA A 98 -9.86 10.94 -24.80
C ALA A 98 -10.36 9.49 -24.68
N LEU A 99 -11.55 9.27 -24.11
CA LEU A 99 -12.17 7.94 -24.02
C LEU A 99 -12.49 7.33 -25.39
N ILE A 100 -12.99 8.13 -26.32
CA ILE A 100 -13.24 7.71 -27.72
C ILE A 100 -11.92 7.35 -28.41
N ALA A 101 -10.88 8.17 -28.24
CA ALA A 101 -9.55 7.92 -28.80
C ALA A 101 -8.94 6.60 -28.28
N MET A 102 -9.07 6.34 -26.98
CA MET A 102 -8.64 5.08 -26.35
C MET A 102 -9.40 3.86 -26.91
N SER A 103 -10.69 4.01 -27.19
CA SER A 103 -11.53 2.93 -27.72
C SER A 103 -11.24 2.61 -29.18
N ASN A 104 -10.80 3.57 -29.97
CA ASN A 104 -10.50 3.39 -31.40
C ASN A 104 -9.16 2.67 -31.64
N HIS A 105 -8.20 2.79 -30.74
CA HIS A 105 -6.86 2.17 -30.83
C HIS A 105 -6.57 1.22 -29.68
N ARG A 106 -7.47 0.24 -29.44
CA ARG A 106 -7.46 -0.65 -28.27
C ARG A 106 -6.14 -1.35 -28.01
N LEU A 107 -5.49 -1.90 -29.04
CA LEU A 107 -4.24 -2.65 -28.90
C LEU A 107 -3.10 -1.72 -28.42
N ARG A 108 -3.02 -0.51 -28.98
CA ARG A 108 -2.00 0.48 -28.59
C ARG A 108 -2.20 0.93 -27.15
N THR A 109 -3.44 1.29 -26.82
CA THR A 109 -3.80 1.72 -25.45
C THR A 109 -3.51 0.63 -24.44
N PHE A 110 -3.82 -0.63 -24.76
CA PHE A 110 -3.50 -1.77 -23.90
C PHE A 110 -1.99 -1.95 -23.72
N LEU A 111 -1.19 -1.92 -24.81
CA LEU A 111 0.27 -2.04 -24.73
C LEU A 111 0.92 -0.90 -23.93
N THR A 112 0.37 0.31 -24.05
CA THR A 112 0.84 1.47 -23.27
C THR A 112 0.55 1.28 -21.80
N MET A 113 -0.68 0.88 -21.47
CA MET A 113 -1.09 0.64 -20.08
C MET A 113 -0.34 -0.57 -19.48
N LEU A 114 0.03 -1.58 -20.27
CA LEU A 114 0.66 -2.80 -19.78
C LEU A 114 1.95 -2.51 -19.00
N GLY A 115 2.81 -1.61 -19.48
CA GLY A 115 4.01 -1.20 -18.76
C GLY A 115 3.72 -0.57 -17.40
N ILE A 116 2.68 0.27 -17.33
CA ILE A 116 2.23 0.91 -16.09
C ILE A 116 1.57 -0.11 -15.17
N ILE A 117 0.70 -0.97 -15.69
CA ILE A 117 0.02 -2.04 -14.94
C ILE A 117 1.04 -2.94 -14.26
N ILE A 118 2.01 -3.47 -15.02
CA ILE A 118 3.05 -4.35 -14.49
C ILE A 118 3.92 -3.60 -13.47
N GLY A 119 4.31 -2.36 -13.77
CA GLY A 119 5.12 -1.54 -12.87
C GLY A 119 4.44 -1.33 -11.52
N ILE A 120 3.19 -0.88 -11.52
CA ILE A 120 2.43 -0.62 -10.30
C ILE A 120 2.07 -1.92 -9.56
N ALA A 121 1.64 -2.96 -10.31
CA ALA A 121 1.32 -4.25 -9.69
C ALA A 121 2.54 -4.84 -8.98
N SER A 122 3.71 -4.81 -9.61
CA SER A 122 4.96 -5.30 -9.01
C SER A 122 5.31 -4.52 -7.75
N VAL A 123 5.26 -3.18 -7.80
CA VAL A 123 5.57 -2.32 -6.64
C VAL A 123 4.63 -2.59 -5.48
N VAL A 124 3.32 -2.53 -5.72
CA VAL A 124 2.31 -2.73 -4.67
C VAL A 124 2.40 -4.13 -4.08
N SER A 125 2.59 -5.17 -4.92
CA SER A 125 2.71 -6.56 -4.45
C SER A 125 3.96 -6.78 -3.62
N VAL A 126 5.12 -6.27 -4.03
CA VAL A 126 6.38 -6.47 -3.30
C VAL A 126 6.40 -5.69 -1.99
N VAL A 127 5.86 -4.46 -1.97
CA VAL A 127 5.70 -3.69 -0.72
C VAL A 127 4.72 -4.39 0.23
N ALA A 128 3.61 -4.92 -0.27
CA ALA A 128 2.63 -5.64 0.55
C ALA A 128 3.20 -6.94 1.12
N LEU A 129 3.99 -7.67 0.33
CA LEU A 129 4.69 -8.89 0.79
C LEU A 129 5.75 -8.54 1.84
N GLY A 130 6.53 -7.48 1.63
CA GLY A 130 7.52 -7.00 2.59
C GLY A 130 6.91 -6.60 3.92
N ALA A 131 5.79 -5.86 3.90
CA ALA A 131 5.06 -5.47 5.09
C ALA A 131 4.48 -6.69 5.83
N GLY A 132 3.91 -7.65 5.10
CA GLY A 132 3.39 -8.89 5.67
C GLY A 132 4.48 -9.76 6.30
N SER A 133 5.63 -9.88 5.63
CA SER A 133 6.79 -10.61 6.17
C SER A 133 7.34 -9.93 7.43
N GLN A 134 7.45 -8.60 7.44
CA GLN A 134 7.87 -7.85 8.61
C GLN A 134 6.91 -8.05 9.78
N GLN A 135 5.61 -7.97 9.54
CA GLN A 135 4.60 -8.18 10.58
C GLN A 135 4.69 -9.58 11.16
N SER A 136 4.78 -10.62 10.33
CA SER A 136 4.96 -12.01 10.79
C SER A 136 6.18 -12.18 11.68
N ILE A 137 7.30 -11.54 11.33
CA ILE A 137 8.52 -11.63 12.14
C ILE A 137 8.34 -10.88 13.48
N LEU A 138 7.69 -9.71 13.46
CA LEU A 138 7.39 -8.95 14.68
C LEU A 138 6.43 -9.73 15.60
N ASP A 139 5.43 -10.40 15.05
CA ASP A 139 4.50 -11.24 15.81
C ASP A 139 5.22 -12.43 16.45
N ASN A 140 6.14 -13.07 15.72
CA ASN A 140 7.00 -14.13 16.25
C ASN A 140 7.92 -13.62 17.37
N ILE A 141 8.47 -12.41 17.24
CA ILE A 141 9.28 -11.79 18.31
C ILE A 141 8.40 -11.43 19.50
N ALA A 142 7.19 -10.93 19.29
CA ALA A 142 6.26 -10.61 20.36
C ALA A 142 5.87 -11.85 21.18
N SER A 143 5.76 -13.02 20.54
CA SER A 143 5.53 -14.31 21.22
C SER A 143 6.72 -14.76 22.09
N MET A 144 7.92 -14.29 21.81
CA MET A 144 9.11 -14.49 22.66
C MET A 144 9.13 -13.60 23.90
N GLY A 145 8.21 -12.63 24.01
CA GLY A 145 8.15 -11.59 25.06
C GLY A 145 8.80 -10.30 24.60
N THR A 146 8.13 -9.19 24.90
CA THR A 146 8.66 -7.83 24.60
C THR A 146 9.67 -7.42 25.66
N ASN A 147 10.74 -6.70 25.26
CA ASN A 147 11.81 -6.22 26.13
C ASN A 147 12.47 -7.33 26.97
N THR A 148 12.69 -8.49 26.37
CA THR A 148 13.29 -9.62 27.06
C THR A 148 14.73 -9.85 26.62
N ILE A 149 15.56 -10.29 27.57
CA ILE A 149 16.92 -10.77 27.35
C ILE A 149 16.96 -12.22 27.80
N GLU A 150 17.21 -13.13 26.87
CA GLU A 150 17.38 -14.54 27.13
C GLU A 150 18.86 -14.85 27.32
N ILE A 151 19.20 -15.48 28.44
CA ILE A 151 20.57 -15.84 28.83
C ILE A 151 20.70 -17.34 28.66
N LYS A 152 21.63 -17.78 27.82
CA LYS A 152 21.91 -19.19 27.52
C LYS A 152 23.34 -19.59 27.89
N PRO A 153 23.58 -20.82 28.31
CA PRO A 153 24.92 -21.28 28.59
C PRO A 153 25.74 -21.43 27.31
N GLY A 154 27.05 -21.17 27.37
CA GLY A 154 27.98 -21.35 26.26
C GLY A 154 28.57 -20.06 25.73
N THR A 155 29.26 -20.13 24.60
CA THR A 155 30.04 -19.03 24.02
C THR A 155 29.34 -18.33 22.84
N GLY A 156 28.21 -18.88 22.36
CA GLY A 156 27.45 -18.27 21.25
C GLY A 156 26.47 -19.21 20.58
N ARG A 157 25.62 -18.61 19.73
CA ARG A 157 24.60 -19.34 18.99
C ARG A 157 25.23 -20.26 17.94
N GLY A 158 24.91 -21.58 17.97
CA GLY A 158 25.41 -22.57 17.02
C GLY A 158 26.67 -23.31 17.45
N ASP A 159 27.28 -22.98 18.60
CA ASP A 159 28.38 -23.76 19.16
C ASP A 159 27.84 -25.03 19.85
N ARG A 160 28.14 -26.20 19.28
CA ARG A 160 27.77 -27.52 19.86
C ARG A 160 28.35 -27.78 21.25
N ARG A 161 29.37 -27.01 21.66
CA ARG A 161 29.92 -27.08 23.00
C ARG A 161 29.04 -26.39 24.04
N SER A 162 28.20 -25.46 23.62
CA SER A 162 27.27 -24.71 24.48
C SER A 162 26.31 -25.67 25.21
N GLU A 163 25.85 -26.75 24.59
CA GLU A 163 24.99 -27.76 25.21
C GLU A 163 25.65 -28.50 26.38
N ARG A 164 26.98 -28.52 26.46
CA ARG A 164 27.75 -29.17 27.55
C ARG A 164 28.04 -28.23 28.71
N VAL A 165 27.83 -26.94 28.54
CA VAL A 165 28.04 -25.93 29.59
C VAL A 165 26.81 -25.96 30.52
N LYS A 166 27.05 -26.28 31.79
CA LYS A 166 26.00 -26.42 32.82
C LYS A 166 26.25 -25.45 33.95
N SER A 167 26.47 -24.18 33.62
CA SER A 167 26.86 -23.15 34.57
C SER A 167 25.71 -22.32 35.11
N LEU A 168 24.63 -22.16 34.35
CA LEU A 168 23.47 -21.37 34.78
C LEU A 168 22.67 -22.12 35.84
N THR A 169 22.31 -21.42 36.91
CA THR A 169 21.56 -21.95 38.05
C THR A 169 20.32 -21.09 38.35
N ALA A 170 19.40 -21.62 39.17
CA ALA A 170 18.27 -20.83 39.64
C ALA A 170 18.69 -19.67 40.55
N ASP A 171 19.84 -19.81 41.23
CA ASP A 171 20.40 -18.72 42.07
C ASP A 171 20.88 -17.52 41.25
N ASP A 172 21.28 -17.76 40.00
CA ASP A 172 21.61 -16.66 39.08
C ASP A 172 20.36 -15.89 38.67
N ALA A 173 19.25 -16.59 38.46
CA ALA A 173 17.95 -15.95 38.20
C ALA A 173 17.50 -15.10 39.41
N ASN A 174 17.69 -15.59 40.63
CA ASN A 174 17.37 -14.86 41.85
C ASN A 174 18.27 -13.63 42.04
N ALA A 175 19.55 -13.73 41.69
CA ALA A 175 20.48 -12.57 41.74
C ALA A 175 20.09 -11.48 40.74
N LEU A 176 19.58 -11.85 39.57
CA LEU A 176 19.12 -10.92 38.54
C LEU A 176 17.85 -10.16 38.95
N LYS A 177 16.98 -10.74 39.77
CA LYS A 177 15.76 -10.07 40.31
C LYS A 177 16.08 -8.81 41.14
N ILE A 178 17.28 -8.70 41.69
CA ILE A 178 17.67 -7.58 42.55
C ILE A 178 18.02 -6.33 41.75
N LEU A 179 18.27 -6.47 40.46
CA LEU A 179 18.64 -5.34 39.61
C LEU A 179 17.46 -4.37 39.41
N PRO A 180 17.62 -3.06 39.56
CA PRO A 180 16.52 -2.10 39.61
C PRO A 180 15.80 -1.90 38.27
N TYR A 181 16.40 -2.31 37.17
CA TYR A 181 15.86 -2.24 35.82
C TYR A 181 15.21 -3.56 35.36
N VAL A 182 15.18 -4.55 36.22
CA VAL A 182 14.56 -5.85 35.94
C VAL A 182 13.13 -5.87 36.43
N ASP A 183 12.18 -6.06 35.53
CA ASP A 183 10.76 -6.18 35.86
C ASP A 183 10.43 -7.59 36.39
N SER A 184 10.92 -8.63 35.72
CA SER A 184 10.67 -10.02 36.07
C SER A 184 11.73 -10.96 35.50
N VAL A 185 11.95 -12.10 36.18
CA VAL A 185 12.95 -13.11 35.79
C VAL A 185 12.33 -14.49 35.93
N THR A 186 12.62 -15.36 34.96
CA THR A 186 12.21 -16.76 35.00
C THR A 186 13.34 -17.67 34.56
N PRO A 187 13.75 -18.65 35.38
CA PRO A 187 14.59 -19.76 34.95
C PRO A 187 13.73 -20.74 34.14
N THR A 188 14.31 -21.38 33.13
CA THR A 188 13.62 -22.38 32.32
C THR A 188 14.45 -23.67 32.24
N VAL A 189 13.76 -24.78 32.43
CA VAL A 189 14.30 -26.12 32.24
C VAL A 189 13.41 -26.85 31.25
N ARG A 190 13.98 -27.47 30.21
CA ARG A 190 13.22 -28.08 29.12
C ARG A 190 13.56 -29.53 28.95
N THR A 191 12.54 -30.35 28.68
CA THR A 191 12.69 -31.75 28.31
C THR A 191 11.49 -32.20 27.49
N ASN A 192 11.69 -33.21 26.65
CA ASN A 192 10.61 -33.86 25.92
C ASN A 192 10.32 -35.22 26.59
N VAL A 193 9.06 -35.41 26.95
CA VAL A 193 8.62 -36.67 27.58
C VAL A 193 7.30 -37.14 26.97
N ALA A 194 7.00 -38.43 27.17
CA ALA A 194 5.69 -38.95 26.85
C ALA A 194 4.65 -38.43 27.86
N ILE A 195 3.62 -37.76 27.36
CA ILE A 195 2.47 -37.27 28.10
C ILE A 195 1.36 -38.27 27.91
N ARG A 196 0.82 -38.80 29.01
CA ARG A 196 -0.23 -39.81 28.97
C ARG A 196 -1.45 -39.36 29.77
N TYR A 197 -2.61 -39.48 29.15
CA TYR A 197 -3.90 -39.31 29.81
C TYR A 197 -4.85 -40.43 29.33
N ALA A 198 -5.43 -41.18 30.26
CA ALA A 198 -6.26 -42.34 29.97
C ALA A 198 -5.57 -43.32 28.99
N SER A 199 -6.14 -43.55 27.82
CA SER A 199 -5.58 -44.38 26.75
C SER A 199 -4.66 -43.68 25.78
N GLU A 200 -4.65 -42.35 25.79
CA GLU A 200 -3.87 -41.51 24.86
C GLU A 200 -2.44 -41.33 25.38
N THR A 201 -1.47 -41.42 24.47
CA THR A 201 -0.05 -41.17 24.75
C THR A 201 0.54 -40.39 23.61
N VAL A 202 1.03 -39.20 23.90
CA VAL A 202 1.65 -38.28 22.95
C VAL A 202 3.01 -37.84 23.49
N THR A 203 3.91 -37.41 22.60
CA THR A 203 5.17 -36.80 23.02
C THR A 203 4.99 -35.27 23.01
N GLY A 204 5.33 -34.61 24.11
CA GLY A 204 5.23 -33.19 24.22
C GLY A 204 6.42 -32.55 24.92
N SER A 205 6.53 -31.24 24.80
CA SER A 205 7.53 -30.37 25.43
C SER A 205 7.10 -30.08 26.87
N VAL A 206 7.89 -30.51 27.84
CA VAL A 206 7.68 -30.19 29.25
C VAL A 206 8.70 -29.14 29.67
N GLN A 207 8.19 -28.03 30.13
CA GLN A 207 8.99 -26.88 30.56
C GLN A 207 8.80 -26.62 32.04
N GLY A 208 9.89 -26.71 32.80
CA GLY A 208 9.93 -26.23 34.18
C GLY A 208 10.23 -24.73 34.17
N VAL A 209 9.34 -23.93 34.75
CA VAL A 209 9.43 -22.46 34.67
C VAL A 209 9.17 -21.81 36.04
N GLY A 210 9.55 -20.55 36.18
CA GLY A 210 9.22 -19.71 37.34
C GLY A 210 7.78 -19.17 37.26
N THR A 211 7.28 -18.63 38.37
CA THR A 211 5.92 -18.04 38.47
C THR A 211 5.72 -16.87 37.50
N GLU A 212 6.77 -16.08 37.26
CA GLU A 212 6.73 -14.93 36.35
C GLU A 212 6.79 -15.30 34.86
N TYR A 213 6.98 -16.58 34.52
CA TYR A 213 7.14 -17.03 33.12
C TYR A 213 6.02 -16.57 32.19
N PHE A 214 4.78 -16.76 32.65
CA PHE A 214 3.61 -16.43 31.84
C PHE A 214 3.51 -14.92 31.57
N ARG A 215 3.88 -14.10 32.58
CA ARG A 215 3.96 -12.64 32.46
C ARG A 215 5.10 -12.24 31.52
N VAL A 216 6.29 -12.84 31.65
CA VAL A 216 7.46 -12.56 30.83
C VAL A 216 7.18 -12.87 29.35
N ARG A 217 6.52 -14.00 29.10
CA ARG A 217 6.22 -14.47 27.74
C ARG A 217 4.87 -13.97 27.20
N GLY A 218 4.09 -13.26 27.99
CA GLY A 218 2.79 -12.72 27.57
C GLY A 218 1.67 -13.76 27.43
N TYR A 219 1.81 -14.94 28.07
CA TYR A 219 0.74 -15.93 28.06
C TYR A 219 -0.42 -15.49 28.92
N ALA A 220 -1.63 -15.64 28.41
CA ALA A 220 -2.87 -15.40 29.16
C ALA A 220 -3.60 -16.73 29.41
N LEU A 221 -4.25 -16.85 30.58
CA LEU A 221 -5.10 -18.00 30.87
C LEU A 221 -6.44 -17.94 30.12
N ALA A 222 -6.87 -19.09 29.63
CA ALA A 222 -8.23 -19.31 29.18
C ALA A 222 -9.10 -19.82 30.36
N LYS A 223 -8.55 -20.73 31.16
CA LYS A 223 -9.25 -21.37 32.28
C LYS A 223 -8.27 -21.67 33.45
N GLY A 224 -8.74 -21.66 34.68
CA GLY A 224 -7.97 -22.08 35.85
C GLY A 224 -7.08 -20.96 36.41
N GLN A 225 -5.93 -21.34 36.96
CA GLN A 225 -4.98 -20.45 37.63
C GLN A 225 -3.53 -20.86 37.33
N TYR A 226 -2.60 -19.93 37.54
CA TYR A 226 -1.17 -20.18 37.52
C TYR A 226 -0.72 -20.79 38.85
N PHE A 227 0.41 -21.47 38.88
CA PHE A 227 1.05 -21.89 40.15
C PHE A 227 1.76 -20.67 40.78
N ALA A 228 1.80 -20.69 42.12
CA ALA A 228 2.42 -19.65 42.96
C ALA A 228 3.85 -20.02 43.38
N ASP A 229 4.54 -19.14 44.05
CA ASP A 229 5.90 -19.36 44.56
C ASP A 229 5.95 -20.54 45.57
N ASP A 230 4.90 -20.68 46.37
CA ASP A 230 4.77 -21.85 47.29
C ASP A 230 4.82 -23.19 46.55
N SER A 231 4.27 -23.25 45.31
CA SER A 231 4.31 -24.43 44.49
C SER A 231 5.72 -24.78 44.00
N ILE A 232 6.57 -23.73 43.82
CA ILE A 232 7.99 -23.89 43.45
C ILE A 232 8.76 -24.47 44.63
N ASP A 233 8.58 -23.93 45.83
CA ASP A 233 9.28 -24.36 47.03
C ASP A 233 8.86 -25.75 47.49
N ALA A 234 7.58 -26.10 47.35
CA ALA A 234 7.03 -27.40 47.68
C ALA A 234 7.26 -28.50 46.63
N LEU A 235 7.88 -28.17 45.48
CA LEU A 235 8.02 -29.12 44.35
C LEU A 235 6.67 -29.74 43.96
N GLU A 236 5.62 -28.92 43.90
CA GLU A 236 4.26 -29.39 43.62
C GLU A 236 4.14 -29.98 42.20
N GLN A 237 3.33 -31.05 42.12
CA GLN A 237 3.03 -31.71 40.86
C GLN A 237 1.78 -31.12 40.22
N VAL A 238 1.90 -29.83 39.82
CA VAL A 238 0.85 -29.06 39.16
C VAL A 238 1.34 -28.58 37.81
N ALA A 239 0.45 -28.52 36.83
CA ALA A 239 0.77 -28.10 35.50
C ALA A 239 -0.24 -27.09 34.93
N VAL A 240 0.26 -26.20 34.12
CA VAL A 240 -0.51 -25.42 33.17
C VAL A 240 -0.24 -25.98 31.78
N ILE A 241 -1.25 -26.17 30.95
CA ILE A 241 -1.12 -26.70 29.60
C ILE A 241 -1.57 -25.69 28.55
N ASP A 242 -1.14 -25.84 27.31
CA ASP A 242 -1.65 -25.05 26.20
C ASP A 242 -2.99 -25.56 25.66
N ALA A 243 -3.66 -24.74 24.85
CA ALA A 243 -4.94 -25.11 24.26
C ALA A 243 -4.83 -26.34 23.33
N ASN A 244 -3.70 -26.53 22.66
CA ASN A 244 -3.43 -27.68 21.80
C ASN A 244 -3.35 -28.95 22.60
N THR A 245 -2.65 -28.93 23.73
CA THR A 245 -2.56 -30.05 24.64
C THR A 245 -3.95 -30.42 25.23
N GLU A 246 -4.77 -29.36 25.55
CA GLU A 246 -6.16 -29.63 25.98
C GLU A 246 -6.95 -30.31 24.88
N GLN A 247 -6.92 -29.84 23.66
CA GLN A 247 -7.68 -30.43 22.55
C GLN A 247 -7.23 -31.84 22.19
N THR A 248 -5.93 -32.11 22.24
CA THR A 248 -5.38 -33.38 21.83
C THR A 248 -5.63 -34.47 22.89
N LEU A 249 -5.51 -34.17 24.19
CA LEU A 249 -5.61 -35.14 25.25
C LEU A 249 -7.00 -35.25 25.85
N PHE A 250 -7.83 -34.19 25.78
CA PHE A 250 -9.12 -34.11 26.48
C PHE A 250 -10.27 -33.84 25.49
N SER A 251 -10.42 -34.73 24.51
CA SER A 251 -11.45 -34.58 23.44
C SER A 251 -12.89 -34.48 23.98
N ASP A 252 -13.19 -35.09 25.17
CA ASP A 252 -14.55 -35.18 25.70
C ASP A 252 -14.73 -34.61 27.12
N GLY A 253 -13.76 -33.85 27.67
CA GLY A 253 -13.84 -33.42 29.06
C GLY A 253 -13.08 -32.14 29.38
N SER A 254 -13.22 -31.69 30.63
CA SER A 254 -12.43 -30.57 31.15
C SER A 254 -11.03 -31.05 31.56
N ALA A 255 -10.00 -30.37 31.03
CA ALA A 255 -8.62 -30.63 31.46
C ALA A 255 -8.36 -30.24 32.92
N LEU A 256 -9.09 -29.22 33.42
CA LEU A 256 -8.89 -28.69 34.77
C LEU A 256 -9.20 -29.74 35.84
N GLY A 257 -8.24 -29.93 36.77
CA GLY A 257 -8.34 -30.90 37.86
C GLY A 257 -7.95 -32.33 37.49
N SER A 258 -7.83 -32.63 36.20
CA SER A 258 -7.41 -33.95 35.71
C SER A 258 -5.94 -34.22 35.98
N VAL A 259 -5.58 -35.51 36.13
CA VAL A 259 -4.19 -35.93 36.33
C VAL A 259 -3.63 -36.52 35.04
N ILE A 260 -2.56 -35.92 34.56
CA ILE A 260 -1.77 -36.44 33.42
C ILE A 260 -0.47 -37.07 33.93
N PHE A 261 0.09 -38.01 33.20
CA PHE A 261 1.38 -38.58 33.50
C PHE A 261 2.45 -38.06 32.55
N LEU A 262 3.48 -37.40 33.11
CA LEU A 262 4.68 -36.96 32.40
C LEU A 262 5.79 -38.00 32.60
N GLY A 263 5.88 -38.93 31.66
CA GLY A 263 6.64 -40.17 31.86
C GLY A 263 6.07 -40.98 32.98
N ARG A 264 6.72 -40.93 34.18
CA ARG A 264 6.26 -41.65 35.41
C ARG A 264 5.67 -40.71 36.46
N LEU A 265 5.72 -39.40 36.26
CA LEU A 265 5.31 -38.41 37.24
C LEU A 265 3.81 -38.05 37.02
N PRO A 266 2.93 -38.34 38.01
CA PRO A 266 1.55 -37.82 37.95
C PRO A 266 1.54 -36.32 38.25
N VAL A 267 0.81 -35.56 37.42
CA VAL A 267 0.73 -34.10 37.54
C VAL A 267 -0.72 -33.66 37.35
N ARG A 268 -1.22 -32.80 38.24
CA ARG A 268 -2.58 -32.27 38.15
C ARG A 268 -2.60 -30.98 37.31
N VAL A 269 -3.48 -30.92 36.31
CA VAL A 269 -3.71 -29.74 35.49
C VAL A 269 -4.49 -28.69 36.30
N ILE A 270 -3.92 -27.51 36.47
CA ILE A 270 -4.53 -26.36 37.22
C ILE A 270 -4.90 -25.19 36.34
N GLY A 271 -4.40 -25.13 35.12
CA GLY A 271 -4.68 -24.05 34.19
C GLY A 271 -4.50 -24.46 32.73
N VAL A 272 -5.19 -23.70 31.85
CA VAL A 272 -5.07 -23.82 30.40
C VAL A 272 -4.84 -22.42 29.84
N THR A 273 -3.82 -22.25 28.99
CA THR A 273 -3.54 -20.97 28.35
C THR A 273 -4.43 -20.74 27.14
N LYS A 274 -4.62 -19.48 26.77
CA LYS A 274 -5.21 -19.11 25.47
C LYS A 274 -4.27 -19.53 24.34
N PRO A 275 -4.81 -19.88 23.16
CA PRO A 275 -3.98 -20.03 21.97
C PRO A 275 -3.18 -18.75 21.71
N ILE A 276 -1.91 -18.88 21.36
CA ILE A 276 -1.13 -17.77 20.84
C ILE A 276 -1.29 -17.79 19.32
N GLU A 277 -1.85 -16.75 18.75
CA GLU A 277 -1.91 -16.54 17.30
C GLU A 277 -0.51 -16.14 16.79
N SER A 278 0.44 -17.07 16.76
CA SER A 278 1.72 -16.86 16.11
C SER A 278 1.70 -17.51 14.72
N VAL A 279 2.11 -16.75 13.71
CA VAL A 279 2.16 -17.19 12.29
C VAL A 279 3.12 -18.37 12.08
N SER A 280 3.99 -18.63 13.02
CA SER A 280 4.95 -19.74 13.03
C SER A 280 4.50 -20.89 13.91
N ASP A 281 3.23 -20.96 14.24
CA ASP A 281 2.72 -22.05 15.07
C ASP A 281 2.83 -23.36 14.28
N ASN A 282 3.86 -24.15 14.61
CA ASN A 282 3.78 -25.58 14.47
C ASN A 282 2.66 -26.01 15.42
N SER A 283 1.42 -25.94 14.94
CA SER A 283 0.18 -26.20 15.67
C SER A 283 0.14 -27.59 16.34
N ASP A 284 1.14 -28.39 16.10
CA ASP A 284 1.25 -29.77 16.60
C ASP A 284 2.13 -29.88 17.86
N GLU A 285 2.82 -28.84 18.33
CA GLU A 285 3.66 -28.91 19.51
C GLU A 285 2.80 -28.81 20.78
N LEU A 286 2.87 -29.83 21.61
CA LEU A 286 2.14 -29.92 22.87
C LEU A 286 3.03 -29.41 24.01
N ASN A 287 2.57 -28.36 24.71
CA ASN A 287 3.34 -27.70 25.77
C ASN A 287 2.71 -27.88 27.14
N VAL A 288 3.53 -28.26 28.11
CA VAL A 288 3.16 -28.39 29.50
C VAL A 288 4.15 -27.66 30.39
N TRP A 289 3.65 -26.72 31.18
CA TRP A 289 4.47 -25.93 32.12
C TRP A 289 4.28 -26.35 33.56
N LEU A 290 5.38 -26.59 34.26
CA LEU A 290 5.41 -26.95 35.69
C LEU A 290 6.36 -26.01 36.44
N PRO A 291 6.34 -26.01 37.80
CA PRO A 291 7.42 -25.44 38.57
C PRO A 291 8.78 -25.98 38.17
N TYR A 292 9.78 -25.07 37.93
CA TYR A 292 11.11 -25.52 37.45
C TYR A 292 11.77 -26.50 38.46
N THR A 293 11.53 -26.33 39.74
CA THR A 293 12.00 -27.22 40.82
C THR A 293 11.46 -28.62 40.67
N THR A 294 10.20 -28.78 40.29
CA THR A 294 9.57 -30.06 40.04
C THR A 294 10.20 -30.79 38.86
N VAL A 295 10.42 -30.07 37.73
CA VAL A 295 11.05 -30.66 36.53
C VAL A 295 12.52 -31.01 36.84
N SER A 296 13.28 -30.07 37.41
CA SER A 296 14.68 -30.28 37.74
C SER A 296 14.87 -31.41 38.76
N GLY A 297 14.08 -31.46 39.84
CA GLY A 297 14.27 -32.40 40.91
C GLY A 297 13.67 -33.81 40.63
N ARG A 298 12.45 -33.87 40.05
CA ARG A 298 11.71 -35.15 39.91
C ARG A 298 11.83 -35.79 38.52
N ILE A 299 12.02 -35.00 37.46
CA ILE A 299 12.10 -35.53 36.09
C ILE A 299 13.57 -35.68 35.67
N LEU A 300 14.34 -34.62 35.68
CA LEU A 300 15.71 -34.54 35.12
C LEU A 300 16.82 -34.85 36.14
N ARG A 301 16.55 -34.62 37.43
CA ARG A 301 17.54 -34.74 38.53
C ARG A 301 18.81 -33.94 38.27
N GLN A 302 18.63 -32.63 37.93
CA GLN A 302 19.70 -31.69 37.65
C GLN A 302 19.54 -30.41 38.48
N ASN A 303 20.65 -29.71 38.71
CA ASN A 303 20.68 -28.45 39.47
C ASN A 303 20.96 -27.22 38.59
N TYR A 304 21.06 -27.39 37.29
CA TYR A 304 21.28 -26.28 36.34
C TYR A 304 20.00 -26.07 35.52
N VAL A 305 19.88 -24.85 34.96
CA VAL A 305 18.80 -24.41 34.08
C VAL A 305 19.27 -24.30 32.64
N ASN A 306 18.34 -24.47 31.68
CA ASN A 306 18.64 -24.39 30.26
C ASN A 306 18.81 -22.95 29.78
N ASP A 307 17.98 -22.05 30.30
CA ASP A 307 18.04 -20.63 30.05
C ASP A 307 17.43 -19.83 31.21
N ILE A 308 17.76 -18.54 31.25
CA ILE A 308 17.13 -17.56 32.14
C ILE A 308 16.59 -16.46 31.26
N THR A 309 15.31 -16.17 31.32
CA THR A 309 14.69 -15.05 30.61
C THR A 309 14.47 -13.91 31.59
N VAL A 310 14.99 -12.73 31.28
CA VAL A 310 14.84 -11.49 32.04
C VAL A 310 14.00 -10.52 31.23
N ARG A 311 12.95 -9.98 31.82
CA ARG A 311 12.19 -8.88 31.25
C ARG A 311 12.68 -7.59 31.86
N ILE A 312 12.96 -6.62 31.01
CA ILE A 312 13.47 -5.31 31.38
C ILE A 312 12.32 -4.29 31.43
N ASP A 313 12.41 -3.34 32.37
CA ASP A 313 11.48 -2.21 32.44
C ASP A 313 11.50 -1.43 31.10
N ALA A 314 10.32 -1.06 30.61
CA ALA A 314 10.15 -0.38 29.34
C ALA A 314 10.87 0.99 29.26
N ASN A 315 11.16 1.60 30.40
CA ASN A 315 11.82 2.90 30.48
C ASN A 315 13.35 2.83 30.45
N VAL A 316 13.93 1.62 30.43
CA VAL A 316 15.38 1.42 30.45
C VAL A 316 15.84 0.86 29.10
N SER A 317 16.99 1.36 28.61
CA SER A 317 17.59 0.82 27.39
C SER A 317 17.98 -0.64 27.60
N SER A 318 17.49 -1.52 26.73
CA SER A 318 17.82 -2.95 26.75
C SER A 318 19.31 -3.21 26.63
N ASP A 319 20.04 -2.37 25.88
CA ASP A 319 21.49 -2.50 25.69
C ASP A 319 22.25 -2.22 26.99
N VAL A 320 21.83 -1.23 27.78
CA VAL A 320 22.42 -0.89 29.09
C VAL A 320 22.11 -2.00 30.10
N ALA A 321 20.87 -2.48 30.13
CA ALA A 321 20.46 -3.57 30.99
C ALA A 321 21.23 -4.87 30.68
N GLU A 322 21.45 -5.17 29.41
CA GLU A 322 22.21 -6.33 28.95
C GLU A 322 23.66 -6.28 29.48
N GLN A 323 24.33 -5.13 29.39
CA GLN A 323 25.69 -4.97 29.93
C GLN A 323 25.74 -5.15 31.46
N GLY A 324 24.72 -4.67 32.16
CA GLY A 324 24.59 -4.88 33.61
C GLY A 324 24.39 -6.37 33.98
N ILE A 325 23.57 -7.09 33.22
CA ILE A 325 23.36 -8.54 33.38
C ILE A 325 24.67 -9.30 33.11
N ILE A 326 25.37 -9.00 32.02
CA ILE A 326 26.65 -9.61 31.68
C ILE A 326 27.67 -9.38 32.79
N SER A 327 27.77 -8.14 33.30
CA SER A 327 28.69 -7.79 34.38
C SER A 327 28.41 -8.55 35.66
N LEU A 328 27.14 -8.63 36.08
CA LEU A 328 26.73 -9.36 37.28
C LEU A 328 27.05 -10.86 37.18
N LEU A 329 26.66 -11.50 36.08
CA LEU A 329 26.87 -12.92 35.89
C LEU A 329 28.35 -13.28 35.69
N THR A 330 29.13 -12.41 35.01
CA THR A 330 30.58 -12.59 34.90
C THR A 330 31.26 -12.51 36.26
N MET A 331 30.84 -11.59 37.13
CA MET A 331 31.33 -11.49 38.50
C MET A 331 30.99 -12.77 39.30
N ARG A 332 29.83 -13.34 39.16
CA ARG A 332 29.38 -14.56 39.86
C ARG A 332 30.10 -15.81 39.36
N HIS A 333 30.25 -15.96 38.05
CA HIS A 333 30.86 -17.13 37.43
C HIS A 333 32.42 -17.05 37.34
N GLY A 334 32.98 -15.86 37.49
CA GLY A 334 34.43 -15.61 37.30
C GLY A 334 34.89 -15.67 35.85
N LYS A 335 34.00 -15.94 34.90
CA LYS A 335 34.27 -16.02 33.47
C LYS A 335 32.96 -15.79 32.70
N VAL A 336 33.06 -15.48 31.41
CA VAL A 336 31.91 -15.43 30.49
C VAL A 336 31.71 -16.82 29.89
N ASP A 337 30.78 -17.60 30.43
CA ASP A 337 30.42 -18.94 29.97
C ASP A 337 28.93 -19.03 29.60
N PHE A 338 28.35 -17.88 29.27
CA PHE A 338 26.99 -17.67 28.81
C PHE A 338 26.97 -16.63 27.69
N PHE A 339 25.89 -16.60 26.93
CA PHE A 339 25.63 -15.54 25.94
C PHE A 339 24.20 -15.03 26.10
N THR A 340 23.97 -13.81 25.67
CA THR A 340 22.68 -13.13 25.72
C THR A 340 22.02 -13.05 24.35
N ILE A 341 20.72 -13.15 24.31
CA ILE A 341 19.89 -12.89 23.13
C ILE A 341 18.92 -11.80 23.53
N ASN A 342 19.18 -10.58 23.06
CA ASN A 342 18.36 -9.42 23.32
C ASN A 342 17.31 -9.30 22.21
N THR A 343 16.04 -9.47 22.59
CA THR A 343 14.88 -9.44 21.66
C THR A 343 14.75 -8.07 21.00
N ASP A 344 15.04 -6.98 21.74
CA ASP A 344 14.98 -5.62 21.21
C ASP A 344 16.04 -5.36 20.14
N THR A 345 17.26 -5.87 20.33
CA THR A 345 18.33 -5.79 19.31
C THR A 345 17.96 -6.55 18.03
N ILE A 346 17.31 -7.71 18.18
CA ILE A 346 16.80 -8.47 17.04
C ILE A 346 15.73 -7.64 16.31
N ARG A 347 14.76 -7.08 17.06
CA ARG A 347 13.71 -6.23 16.50
C ARG A 347 14.29 -5.04 15.74
N LYS A 348 15.22 -4.27 16.33
CA LYS A 348 15.90 -3.15 15.68
C LYS A 348 16.66 -3.56 14.41
N SER A 349 17.30 -4.72 14.42
CA SER A 349 18.03 -5.25 13.25
C SER A 349 17.08 -5.59 12.10
N ILE A 350 15.90 -6.16 12.42
CA ILE A 350 14.87 -6.48 11.44
C ILE A 350 14.25 -5.20 10.88
N GLU A 351 13.92 -4.23 11.74
CA GLU A 351 13.41 -2.93 11.31
C GLU A 351 14.38 -2.25 10.33
N LYS A 352 15.67 -2.20 10.67
CA LYS A 352 16.70 -1.61 9.81
C LYS A 352 16.88 -2.37 8.48
N THR A 353 16.81 -3.69 8.52
CA THR A 353 16.85 -4.51 7.30
C THR A 353 15.64 -4.26 6.42
N SER A 354 14.45 -4.16 7.03
CA SER A 354 13.21 -3.87 6.34
C SER A 354 13.22 -2.48 5.70
N GLU A 355 13.74 -1.46 6.40
CA GLU A 355 13.93 -0.11 5.84
C GLU A 355 14.85 -0.14 4.61
N THR A 356 15.97 -0.87 4.69
CA THR A 356 16.91 -1.01 3.58
C THR A 356 16.27 -1.72 2.39
N MET A 357 15.51 -2.80 2.63
CA MET A 357 14.77 -3.51 1.58
C MET A 357 13.69 -2.63 0.95
N THR A 358 12.96 -1.86 1.75
CA THR A 358 11.95 -0.91 1.26
C THR A 358 12.58 0.16 0.36
N LEU A 359 13.77 0.65 0.71
CA LEU A 359 14.50 1.61 -0.12
C LEU A 359 14.94 0.99 -1.46
N LEU A 360 15.48 -0.22 -1.45
CA LEU A 360 15.86 -0.94 -2.67
C LEU A 360 14.66 -1.19 -3.59
N ILE A 361 13.55 -1.67 -3.01
CA ILE A 361 12.32 -1.92 -3.74
C ILE A 361 11.77 -0.63 -4.34
N SER A 362 11.80 0.48 -3.57
CA SER A 362 11.36 1.80 -4.05
C SER A 362 12.22 2.30 -5.21
N ALA A 363 13.53 2.04 -5.19
CA ALA A 363 14.42 2.39 -6.29
C ALA A 363 14.10 1.57 -7.57
N ILE A 364 13.89 0.26 -7.44
CA ILE A 364 13.49 -0.61 -8.57
C ILE A 364 12.12 -0.18 -9.12
N ALA A 365 11.19 0.15 -8.22
CA ALA A 365 9.88 0.67 -8.55
C ALA A 365 9.96 1.95 -9.37
N PHE A 366 10.78 2.89 -8.93
CA PHE A 366 10.99 4.16 -9.62
C PHE A 366 11.56 3.94 -11.03
N ILE A 367 12.53 3.04 -11.20
CA ILE A 367 13.08 2.70 -12.51
C ILE A 367 12.00 2.07 -13.41
N SER A 368 11.21 1.13 -12.88
CA SER A 368 10.12 0.49 -13.63
C SER A 368 9.07 1.49 -14.10
N LEU A 369 8.71 2.44 -13.23
CA LEU A 369 7.78 3.51 -13.55
C LEU A 369 8.36 4.49 -14.57
N LEU A 370 9.66 4.81 -14.51
CA LEU A 370 10.34 5.62 -15.54
C LEU A 370 10.27 4.94 -16.92
N VAL A 371 10.56 3.64 -16.99
CA VAL A 371 10.47 2.87 -18.24
C VAL A 371 9.04 2.88 -18.78
N GLY A 372 8.04 2.66 -17.90
CA GLY A 372 6.62 2.78 -18.26
C GLY A 372 6.26 4.18 -18.78
N GLY A 373 6.76 5.24 -18.14
CA GLY A 373 6.56 6.62 -18.55
C GLY A 373 7.18 6.95 -19.92
N ILE A 374 8.39 6.46 -20.19
CA ILE A 374 9.03 6.58 -21.51
C ILE A 374 8.18 5.85 -22.58
N GLY A 375 7.61 4.69 -22.23
CA GLY A 375 6.67 3.98 -23.08
C GLY A 375 5.45 4.83 -23.44
N VAL A 376 4.84 5.50 -22.44
CA VAL A 376 3.73 6.45 -22.66
C VAL A 376 4.16 7.59 -23.59
N MET A 377 5.30 8.21 -23.31
CA MET A 377 5.83 9.31 -24.12
C MET A 377 6.02 8.90 -25.60
N ASN A 378 6.64 7.73 -25.85
CA ASN A 378 6.89 7.26 -27.19
C ASN A 378 5.59 7.00 -27.96
N ILE A 379 4.60 6.37 -27.32
CA ILE A 379 3.32 6.07 -27.94
C ILE A 379 2.51 7.35 -28.19
N MET A 380 2.58 8.31 -27.28
CA MET A 380 1.95 9.62 -27.45
C MET A 380 2.58 10.41 -28.61
N LEU A 381 3.91 10.35 -28.78
CA LEU A 381 4.59 10.95 -29.94
C LEU A 381 4.11 10.33 -31.26
N VAL A 382 4.00 9.00 -31.33
CA VAL A 382 3.44 8.32 -32.50
C VAL A 382 1.98 8.72 -32.73
N SER A 383 1.16 8.81 -31.68
CA SER A 383 -0.23 9.24 -31.77
C SER A 383 -0.36 10.66 -32.33
N VAL A 384 0.51 11.58 -31.92
CA VAL A 384 0.55 12.95 -32.45
C VAL A 384 0.90 12.95 -33.93
N THR A 385 1.91 12.16 -34.36
CA THR A 385 2.31 12.10 -35.79
C THR A 385 1.22 11.51 -36.68
N GLU A 386 0.51 10.49 -36.23
CA GLU A 386 -0.60 9.90 -36.98
C GLU A 386 -1.82 10.83 -37.09
N ARG A 387 -2.04 11.69 -36.08
CA ARG A 387 -3.15 12.63 -36.04
C ARG A 387 -2.76 14.06 -36.49
N THR A 388 -1.60 14.22 -37.12
CA THR A 388 -1.09 15.52 -37.52
C THR A 388 -2.11 16.29 -38.37
N ARG A 389 -2.73 15.66 -39.35
CA ARG A 389 -3.75 16.27 -40.22
C ARG A 389 -5.02 16.67 -39.45
N GLU A 390 -5.50 15.83 -38.54
CA GLU A 390 -6.66 16.13 -37.68
C GLU A 390 -6.40 17.34 -36.77
N ILE A 391 -5.19 17.42 -36.18
CA ILE A 391 -4.75 18.56 -35.38
C ILE A 391 -4.68 19.82 -36.25
N GLY A 392 -4.13 19.72 -37.47
CA GLY A 392 -4.04 20.81 -38.42
C GLY A 392 -5.42 21.37 -38.79
N ILE A 393 -6.40 20.54 -39.09
CA ILE A 393 -7.78 20.96 -39.38
C ILE A 393 -8.38 21.72 -38.18
N ARG A 394 -8.24 21.17 -36.95
CA ARG A 394 -8.75 21.85 -35.74
C ARG A 394 -8.14 23.20 -35.53
N MET A 395 -6.83 23.32 -35.75
CA MET A 395 -6.12 24.60 -35.61
C MET A 395 -6.51 25.60 -36.72
N ALA A 396 -6.72 25.13 -37.96
CA ALA A 396 -7.20 25.95 -39.06
C ALA A 396 -8.61 26.50 -38.82
N VAL A 397 -9.49 25.74 -38.13
CA VAL A 397 -10.84 26.14 -37.74
C VAL A 397 -10.83 27.05 -36.48
N GLY A 398 -9.66 27.34 -35.89
CA GLY A 398 -9.50 28.28 -34.77
C GLY A 398 -9.32 27.69 -33.40
N ALA A 399 -8.99 26.41 -33.25
CA ALA A 399 -8.65 25.82 -31.97
C ALA A 399 -7.37 26.42 -31.40
N ARG A 400 -7.38 26.74 -30.11
CA ARG A 400 -6.19 27.32 -29.44
C ARG A 400 -5.16 26.22 -29.16
N GLN A 401 -3.87 26.55 -29.20
CA GLN A 401 -2.77 25.66 -28.83
C GLN A 401 -2.95 25.08 -27.44
N THR A 402 -3.48 25.86 -26.51
CA THR A 402 -3.78 25.39 -25.13
C THR A 402 -4.83 24.31 -25.07
N ASP A 403 -5.81 24.31 -25.98
CA ASP A 403 -6.87 23.30 -26.01
C ASP A 403 -6.35 21.97 -26.55
N ILE A 404 -5.52 22.01 -27.58
CA ILE A 404 -4.80 20.83 -28.10
C ILE A 404 -3.87 20.24 -27.04
N MET A 405 -3.07 21.09 -26.38
CA MET A 405 -2.17 20.62 -25.31
C MET A 405 -2.93 19.98 -24.17
N ARG A 406 -4.03 20.59 -23.70
CA ARG A 406 -4.88 20.03 -22.63
C ARG A 406 -5.49 18.69 -23.04
N GLN A 407 -5.96 18.55 -24.26
CA GLN A 407 -6.55 17.31 -24.76
C GLN A 407 -5.56 16.14 -24.67
N PHE A 408 -4.35 16.30 -25.24
CA PHE A 408 -3.33 15.25 -25.21
C PHE A 408 -2.81 14.95 -23.80
N LEU A 409 -2.72 15.99 -22.94
CA LEU A 409 -2.32 15.80 -21.55
C LEU A 409 -3.37 14.99 -20.76
N ILE A 410 -4.66 15.29 -20.95
CA ILE A 410 -5.75 14.55 -20.33
C ILE A 410 -5.74 13.09 -20.82
N GLU A 411 -5.49 12.85 -22.13
CA GLU A 411 -5.37 11.50 -22.69
C GLU A 411 -4.22 10.71 -22.00
N ALA A 412 -3.05 11.30 -21.84
CA ALA A 412 -1.93 10.68 -21.16
C ALA A 412 -2.22 10.39 -19.68
N VAL A 413 -2.81 11.34 -18.97
CA VAL A 413 -3.20 11.18 -17.55
C VAL A 413 -4.25 10.09 -17.40
N LEU A 414 -5.24 10.01 -18.28
CA LEU A 414 -6.27 8.98 -18.25
C LEU A 414 -5.67 7.57 -18.46
N VAL A 415 -4.76 7.41 -19.43
CA VAL A 415 -4.07 6.14 -19.66
C VAL A 415 -3.31 5.70 -18.40
N CYS A 416 -2.59 6.62 -17.76
CA CYS A 416 -1.84 6.34 -16.53
C CYS A 416 -2.76 6.06 -15.34
N PHE A 417 -3.88 6.78 -15.23
CA PHE A 417 -4.89 6.59 -14.20
C PHE A 417 -5.54 5.19 -14.32
N CYS A 418 -6.00 4.84 -15.51
CA CYS A 418 -6.59 3.51 -15.77
C CYS A 418 -5.55 2.40 -15.59
N GLY A 419 -4.34 2.58 -16.10
CA GLY A 419 -3.23 1.65 -15.90
C GLY A 419 -2.89 1.47 -14.41
N GLY A 420 -2.89 2.56 -13.64
CA GLY A 420 -2.70 2.55 -12.20
C GLY A 420 -3.78 1.77 -11.45
N ALA A 421 -5.05 2.03 -11.77
CA ALA A 421 -6.17 1.33 -11.17
C ALA A 421 -6.14 -0.18 -11.48
N LEU A 422 -5.87 -0.54 -12.74
CA LEU A 422 -5.73 -1.94 -13.15
C LEU A 422 -4.51 -2.61 -12.53
N GLY A 423 -3.39 -1.88 -12.37
CA GLY A 423 -2.19 -2.37 -11.70
C GLY A 423 -2.44 -2.69 -10.23
N ILE A 424 -3.14 -1.81 -9.51
CA ILE A 424 -3.57 -2.05 -8.13
C ILE A 424 -4.53 -3.26 -8.07
N GLY A 425 -5.50 -3.33 -8.98
CA GLY A 425 -6.41 -4.48 -9.09
C GLY A 425 -5.67 -5.80 -9.30
N LEU A 426 -4.65 -5.80 -10.17
CA LEU A 426 -3.79 -6.96 -10.42
C LEU A 426 -2.98 -7.34 -9.18
N ALA A 427 -2.46 -6.36 -8.41
CA ALA A 427 -1.76 -6.62 -7.16
C ALA A 427 -2.67 -7.32 -6.13
N TYR A 428 -3.90 -6.86 -5.97
CA TYR A 428 -4.89 -7.52 -5.11
C TYR A 428 -5.23 -8.94 -5.59
N PHE A 429 -5.36 -9.13 -6.91
CA PHE A 429 -5.61 -10.45 -7.49
C PHE A 429 -4.46 -11.43 -7.21
N ILE A 430 -3.21 -10.98 -7.33
CA ILE A 430 -2.03 -11.76 -6.95
C ILE A 430 -2.07 -12.11 -5.47
N GLY A 431 -2.40 -11.17 -4.59
CA GLY A 431 -2.52 -11.41 -3.15
C GLY A 431 -3.60 -12.44 -2.81
N MET A 432 -4.73 -12.38 -3.51
CA MET A 432 -5.80 -13.36 -3.35
C MET A 432 -5.35 -14.79 -3.71
N ILE A 433 -4.57 -14.94 -4.79
CA ILE A 433 -3.97 -16.24 -5.18
C ILE A 433 -3.01 -16.73 -4.08
N PHE A 434 -2.15 -15.84 -3.54
CA PHE A 434 -1.22 -16.19 -2.46
C PHE A 434 -1.95 -16.70 -1.21
N THR A 435 -3.04 -16.05 -0.83
CA THR A 435 -3.87 -16.48 0.30
C THR A 435 -4.52 -17.85 0.04
N TYR A 436 -4.95 -18.10 -1.21
CA TYR A 436 -5.60 -19.37 -1.58
C TYR A 436 -4.62 -20.55 -1.64
N THR A 437 -3.33 -20.31 -1.91
CA THR A 437 -2.29 -21.36 -1.96
C THR A 437 -1.78 -21.78 -0.58
N GLY A 438 -2.36 -21.27 0.52
CA GLY A 438 -1.97 -21.64 1.89
C GLY A 438 -0.57 -21.15 2.27
N SER A 439 -0.07 -20.11 1.65
CA SER A 439 1.21 -19.51 2.00
C SER A 439 1.16 -18.94 3.41
N SER A 440 2.16 -19.25 4.22
CA SER A 440 2.33 -18.69 5.58
C SER A 440 2.55 -17.16 5.59
N PHE A 441 2.75 -16.54 4.42
CA PHE A 441 2.94 -15.11 4.29
C PHE A 441 1.64 -14.42 3.86
N GLN A 442 1.12 -13.56 4.70
CA GLN A 442 -0.01 -12.69 4.36
C GLN A 442 0.50 -11.42 3.70
N MET A 443 -0.13 -11.01 2.59
CA MET A 443 0.14 -9.71 1.98
C MET A 443 -0.63 -8.61 2.72
N ILE A 444 0.09 -7.66 3.31
CA ILE A 444 -0.49 -6.52 4.01
C ILE A 444 -0.44 -5.29 3.11
N TYR A 445 -1.61 -4.87 2.64
CA TYR A 445 -1.75 -3.70 1.78
C TYR A 445 -1.86 -2.42 2.61
N SER A 446 -0.83 -1.59 2.57
CA SER A 446 -0.86 -0.27 3.20
C SER A 446 -1.63 0.73 2.32
N SER A 447 -2.62 1.40 2.89
CA SER A 447 -3.36 2.48 2.21
C SER A 447 -2.42 3.59 1.71
N THR A 448 -1.38 3.89 2.47
CA THR A 448 -0.36 4.88 2.11
C THR A 448 0.40 4.48 0.85
N SER A 449 0.79 3.19 0.74
CA SER A 449 1.51 2.67 -0.43
C SER A 449 0.63 2.67 -1.69
N ILE A 450 -0.66 2.35 -1.55
CA ILE A 450 -1.62 2.37 -2.66
C ILE A 450 -1.81 3.80 -3.17
N VAL A 451 -2.05 4.76 -2.26
CA VAL A 451 -2.22 6.17 -2.62
C VAL A 451 -0.94 6.73 -3.25
N ALA A 452 0.24 6.41 -2.69
CA ALA A 452 1.53 6.82 -3.25
C ALA A 452 1.75 6.25 -4.66
N ALA A 453 1.49 4.96 -4.88
CA ALA A 453 1.63 4.33 -6.21
C ALA A 453 0.69 4.98 -7.24
N PHE A 454 -0.56 5.27 -6.85
CA PHE A 454 -1.54 5.92 -7.70
C PHE A 454 -1.17 7.38 -8.02
N ALA A 455 -0.70 8.13 -7.03
CA ALA A 455 -0.22 9.49 -7.21
C ALA A 455 1.02 9.54 -8.14
N CYS A 456 1.97 8.62 -7.95
CA CYS A 456 3.14 8.47 -8.83
C CYS A 456 2.74 8.14 -10.27
N SER A 457 1.78 7.23 -10.47
CA SER A 457 1.26 6.90 -11.81
C SER A 457 0.69 8.13 -12.52
N THR A 458 -0.13 8.91 -11.80
CA THR A 458 -0.72 10.14 -12.33
C THR A 458 0.34 11.19 -12.66
N LEU A 459 1.33 11.36 -11.78
CA LEU A 459 2.46 12.28 -11.98
C LEU A 459 3.26 11.90 -13.23
N ILE A 460 3.52 10.62 -13.44
CA ILE A 460 4.19 10.10 -14.63
C ILE A 460 3.40 10.44 -15.89
N GLY A 461 2.08 10.27 -15.87
CA GLY A 461 1.21 10.67 -16.97
C GLY A 461 1.35 12.15 -17.32
N ILE A 462 1.44 13.00 -16.31
CA ILE A 462 1.65 14.46 -16.51
C ILE A 462 3.05 14.75 -17.08
N VAL A 463 4.10 14.22 -16.46
CA VAL A 463 5.49 14.51 -16.81
C VAL A 463 5.82 14.01 -18.22
N PHE A 464 5.53 12.74 -18.50
CA PHE A 464 5.85 12.12 -19.79
C PHE A 464 4.83 12.46 -20.90
N GLY A 465 3.60 12.82 -20.55
CA GLY A 465 2.59 13.30 -21.49
C GLY A 465 2.79 14.77 -21.91
N TYR A 466 3.49 15.57 -21.08
CA TYR A 466 3.66 17.00 -21.36
C TYR A 466 4.45 17.29 -22.66
N LEU A 467 5.55 16.58 -22.89
CA LEU A 467 6.40 16.82 -24.07
C LEU A 467 5.67 16.52 -25.39
N PRO A 468 5.01 15.36 -25.58
CA PRO A 468 4.19 15.08 -26.76
C PRO A 468 3.03 16.07 -26.93
N ALA A 469 2.33 16.41 -25.84
CA ALA A 469 1.22 17.35 -25.87
C ALA A 469 1.67 18.77 -26.32
N ARG A 470 2.83 19.21 -25.83
CA ARG A 470 3.44 20.49 -26.26
C ARG A 470 3.83 20.46 -27.72
N ASN A 471 4.39 19.36 -28.22
CA ASN A 471 4.75 19.20 -29.63
C ASN A 471 3.51 19.25 -30.52
N ALA A 472 2.43 18.56 -30.15
CA ALA A 472 1.15 18.62 -30.84
C ALA A 472 0.58 20.05 -30.93
N ALA A 473 0.66 20.80 -29.83
CA ALA A 473 0.16 22.17 -29.75
C ALA A 473 0.96 23.18 -30.58
N LYS A 474 2.21 22.87 -30.94
CA LYS A 474 3.10 23.77 -31.71
C LYS A 474 3.14 23.43 -33.20
N LEU A 475 2.34 22.47 -33.68
CA LEU A 475 2.26 22.14 -35.10
C LEU A 475 1.78 23.40 -35.90
N ASN A 476 2.43 23.65 -37.05
CA ASN A 476 1.96 24.64 -37.98
C ASN A 476 0.78 24.06 -38.78
N PRO A 477 -0.40 24.70 -38.82
CA PRO A 477 -1.56 24.19 -39.57
C PRO A 477 -1.28 23.97 -41.04
N VAL A 478 -0.51 24.83 -41.68
CA VAL A 478 -0.15 24.71 -43.11
C VAL A 478 0.69 23.47 -43.37
N ASP A 479 1.72 23.25 -42.57
CA ASP A 479 2.61 22.09 -42.69
C ASP A 479 1.87 20.77 -42.31
N ALA A 480 0.92 20.85 -41.38
CA ALA A 480 0.12 19.71 -40.96
C ALA A 480 -0.89 19.25 -42.03
N LEU A 481 -1.43 20.17 -42.82
CA LEU A 481 -2.35 19.90 -43.95
C LEU A 481 -1.64 19.48 -45.21
N ALA A 482 -0.36 19.86 -45.39
CA ALA A 482 0.46 19.53 -46.58
C ALA A 482 1.11 18.12 -46.48
N ARG A 483 1.03 17.45 -45.35
CA ARG A 483 1.52 16.06 -45.16
C ARG A 483 0.44 15.09 -45.60
N ASP A 484 0.77 14.29 -46.60
CA ASP A 484 0.00 13.11 -47.05
C ASP A 484 0.00 11.98 -46.01
#